data_f9ea5ea01f06165ade29f0d3e1e34d70
#
_entry.id   f9ea5ea01f06165ade29f0d3e1e34d70
#
_cell.length_a   1.000
_cell.length_b   1.000
_cell.length_c   1.000
_cell.angle_alpha   90.00
_cell.angle_beta   90.00
_cell.angle_gamma   90.00
#
_symmetry.space_group_name_H-M   'P 1'
#
loop_
_entity.id
_entity.type
_entity.pdbx_description
1 polymer ?
#
loop_
_entity_poly.entity_id
_entity_poly.type
_entity_poly.pdbx_seq_one_letter_code
_entity_poly.pdbx_strand_id
1 'polypeptide(L)'
;MSAPLLSKKKTLALVIGSALSSTAFADTQVRVTPSQMVQGGNGLIQTPTARMRDEGGMAINYTDNGEYRFWSVNIQLYDWMEATARYTDVRTRLYSQVESFSGDQTLKDKGLDVKFRLWKESYYLPDISVGFRDFGGTGFFESEYVNASKSIGPFDFHLGLGWGYLGTADDISNPFCELKDSFCERPGGFSGRGGKVDYDQFFKGTTAFFGGVEYQTPWEPLTLKLEFEGNDYSRDRAGQLEQDSRWNVGAVYRYKDFDFTLNYQRGNTVGFGVTYRFNMNTASQIKFDEPPKNLMGRKVPQDVKDVDKSRLYNDLYRSGGFVLSDAEIKEDSATFYGTQVAYRDQDEAIERIGRVAASELPDSVKTYHVVDNRAGLPLVDTQI
;
A
#
# COMPACT_ATOMS: atom_id res chain seq x y z
N MET A 1 0.80 66.98 11.39
CA MET A 1 -0.48 66.23 11.42
C MET A 1 -0.26 64.90 10.76
N SER A 2 -0.01 63.88 11.53
CA SER A 2 0.32 62.51 11.09
C SER A 2 -0.93 61.66 11.21
N ALA A 3 -1.36 61.05 10.10
CA ALA A 3 -2.44 60.07 10.07
C ALA A 3 -1.93 58.68 10.49
N PRO A 4 -2.68 57.88 11.24
CA PRO A 4 -2.23 56.58 11.70
C PRO A 4 -2.44 55.49 10.60
N LEU A 5 -1.43 54.65 10.42
CA LEU A 5 -1.47 53.42 9.65
C LEU A 5 -2.46 52.44 10.30
N LEU A 6 -3.55 52.21 9.66
CA LEU A 6 -4.50 51.11 10.01
C LEU A 6 -3.89 49.75 9.61
N SER A 7 -3.77 48.92 10.62
CA SER A 7 -3.23 47.57 10.59
C SER A 7 -3.93 46.63 9.58
N LYS A 8 -3.17 46.09 8.63
CA LYS A 8 -3.59 45.10 7.64
C LYS A 8 -4.02 43.73 8.24
N LYS A 9 -4.05 43.60 9.56
CA LYS A 9 -4.37 42.33 10.27
C LYS A 9 -5.86 42.01 10.42
N LYS A 10 -6.78 42.91 10.02
CA LYS A 10 -8.23 42.67 10.20
C LYS A 10 -8.99 42.18 8.98
N THR A 11 -8.35 42.14 7.80
CA THR A 11 -9.06 41.74 6.55
C THR A 11 -9.07 40.26 6.30
N LEU A 12 -8.16 39.50 6.90
CA LEU A 12 -8.07 38.03 6.68
C LEU A 12 -9.14 37.24 7.49
N ALA A 13 -9.60 37.79 8.59
CA ALA A 13 -10.62 37.14 9.45
C ALA A 13 -12.04 37.23 8.89
N LEU A 14 -12.33 38.11 7.96
CA LEU A 14 -13.69 38.34 7.43
C LEU A 14 -14.02 37.46 6.22
N VAL A 15 -13.03 36.89 5.52
CA VAL A 15 -13.26 36.03 4.34
C VAL A 15 -13.56 34.58 4.75
N ILE A 16 -13.16 34.15 5.93
CA ILE A 16 -13.43 32.80 6.44
C ILE A 16 -14.84 32.68 7.06
N GLY A 17 -15.44 33.78 7.46
CA GLY A 17 -16.75 33.79 8.14
C GLY A 17 -17.99 33.76 7.23
N SER A 18 -17.88 34.06 5.93
CA SER A 18 -19.04 34.17 5.03
C SER A 18 -19.36 32.92 4.19
N ALA A 19 -18.55 31.85 4.31
CA ALA A 19 -18.80 30.57 3.62
C ALA A 19 -19.64 29.56 4.44
N LEU A 20 -20.18 29.96 5.59
CA LEU A 20 -20.89 29.09 6.54
C LEU A 20 -22.44 29.26 6.52
N SER A 21 -23.05 29.67 5.41
CA SER A 21 -24.49 29.53 5.26
C SER A 21 -24.83 28.11 4.79
N SER A 22 -25.09 27.25 5.75
CA SER A 22 -25.45 25.86 5.59
C SER A 22 -26.83 25.68 4.95
N THR A 23 -26.89 25.21 3.71
CA THR A 23 -28.00 24.40 3.26
C THR A 23 -27.78 22.97 3.78
N ALA A 24 -28.71 22.45 4.57
CA ALA A 24 -28.70 21.07 5.01
C ALA A 24 -28.89 20.16 3.79
N PHE A 25 -27.79 19.66 3.25
CA PHE A 25 -27.81 18.54 2.31
C PHE A 25 -27.77 17.26 3.16
N ALA A 26 -28.78 16.41 2.96
CA ALA A 26 -28.81 15.06 3.53
C ALA A 26 -27.51 14.32 3.14
N ASP A 27 -26.87 13.78 4.15
CA ASP A 27 -25.53 13.23 4.16
C ASP A 27 -25.47 11.87 3.44
N THR A 28 -25.33 11.89 2.12
CA THR A 28 -24.66 10.82 1.38
C THR A 28 -23.27 11.32 1.03
N GLN A 29 -22.35 11.29 2.00
CA GLN A 29 -20.95 11.58 1.72
C GLN A 29 -20.42 10.52 0.76
N VAL A 30 -20.36 10.85 -0.51
CA VAL A 30 -19.58 10.09 -1.49
C VAL A 30 -18.11 10.31 -1.14
N ARG A 31 -17.56 9.42 -0.32
CA ARG A 31 -16.13 9.46 0.01
C ARG A 31 -15.33 9.11 -1.22
N VAL A 32 -14.50 10.05 -1.68
CA VAL A 32 -13.48 9.74 -2.69
C VAL A 32 -12.52 8.71 -2.09
N THR A 33 -12.37 7.56 -2.75
CA THR A 33 -11.40 6.55 -2.32
C THR A 33 -9.99 7.08 -2.57
N PRO A 34 -9.08 7.10 -1.58
CA PRO A 34 -7.72 7.56 -1.78
C PRO A 34 -6.99 6.78 -2.88
N SER A 35 -6.28 7.47 -3.74
CA SER A 35 -5.43 6.90 -4.77
C SER A 35 -3.96 7.28 -4.57
N GLN A 36 -3.06 6.58 -5.27
CA GLN A 36 -1.62 6.80 -5.11
C GLN A 36 -1.15 8.03 -5.89
N MET A 37 -0.20 8.77 -5.31
CA MET A 37 0.61 9.77 -6.01
C MET A 37 1.57 9.11 -7.00
N VAL A 38 2.16 9.90 -7.88
CA VAL A 38 3.22 9.47 -8.80
C VAL A 38 4.38 8.80 -8.04
N GLN A 39 4.80 9.37 -6.93
CA GLN A 39 5.91 8.84 -6.11
C GLN A 39 5.46 7.77 -5.09
N GLY A 40 4.17 7.41 -5.04
CA GLY A 40 3.61 6.51 -4.05
C GLY A 40 3.10 7.23 -2.79
N GLY A 41 2.28 6.53 -1.99
CA GLY A 41 1.53 7.12 -0.88
C GLY A 41 0.20 7.74 -1.34
N ASN A 42 -0.75 7.88 -0.41
CA ASN A 42 -2.06 8.44 -0.74
C ASN A 42 -1.98 9.95 -0.94
N GLY A 43 -2.44 10.43 -2.11
CA GLY A 43 -2.39 11.85 -2.45
C GLY A 43 -3.04 12.19 -3.79
N LEU A 44 -2.79 13.43 -4.24
CA LEU A 44 -3.23 13.93 -5.53
C LEU A 44 -2.39 13.36 -6.69
N ILE A 45 -1.55 14.17 -7.29
CA ILE A 45 -0.64 13.78 -8.39
C ILE A 45 0.78 13.70 -7.85
N GLN A 46 1.32 14.81 -7.33
CA GLN A 46 2.65 14.93 -6.71
C GLN A 46 2.58 15.20 -5.21
N THR A 47 1.44 15.68 -4.70
CA THR A 47 1.29 16.17 -3.34
C THR A 47 0.43 15.24 -2.48
N PRO A 48 0.80 15.06 -1.20
CA PRO A 48 0.08 14.18 -0.29
C PRO A 48 -1.24 14.79 0.17
N THR A 49 -2.22 13.93 0.49
CA THR A 49 -3.47 14.31 1.16
C THR A 49 -3.53 13.75 2.58
N ALA A 50 -4.42 14.28 3.42
CA ALA A 50 -4.64 13.74 4.76
C ALA A 50 -5.45 12.43 4.76
N ARG A 51 -5.88 11.98 3.58
CA ARG A 51 -6.69 10.78 3.45
C ARG A 51 -5.89 9.52 3.78
N MET A 52 -6.53 8.62 4.51
CA MET A 52 -6.03 7.31 4.89
C MET A 52 -6.91 6.22 4.31
N ARG A 53 -6.33 5.07 4.01
CA ARG A 53 -7.06 3.84 3.67
C ARG A 53 -7.55 3.15 4.94
N ASP A 54 -8.32 2.08 4.76
CA ASP A 54 -8.66 1.19 5.86
C ASP A 54 -7.41 0.42 6.32
N GLU A 55 -7.35 0.10 7.60
CA GLU A 55 -6.26 -0.67 8.20
C GLU A 55 -6.04 -2.01 7.47
N GLY A 56 -4.78 -2.36 7.25
CA GLY A 56 -4.37 -3.49 6.44
C GLY A 56 -4.41 -3.24 4.93
N GLY A 57 -4.89 -2.06 4.48
CA GLY A 57 -4.91 -1.68 3.07
C GLY A 57 -3.50 -1.56 2.49
N MET A 58 -3.28 -2.20 1.35
CA MET A 58 -2.02 -2.14 0.60
C MET A 58 -2.24 -1.65 -0.83
N ALA A 59 -1.21 -1.02 -1.36
CA ALA A 59 -1.13 -0.65 -2.76
C ALA A 59 0.27 -0.91 -3.30
N ILE A 60 0.35 -1.58 -4.43
CA ILE A 60 1.57 -1.72 -5.22
C ILE A 60 1.40 -0.81 -6.43
N ASN A 61 2.27 0.17 -6.56
CA ASN A 61 2.14 1.23 -7.55
C ASN A 61 3.36 1.27 -8.47
N TYR A 62 3.09 1.47 -9.75
CA TYR A 62 4.07 1.77 -10.78
C TYR A 62 3.66 3.05 -11.50
N THR A 63 4.59 3.98 -11.68
CA THR A 63 4.36 5.21 -12.46
C THR A 63 5.59 5.54 -13.32
N ASP A 64 5.34 6.20 -14.45
CA ASP A 64 6.37 6.68 -15.39
C ASP A 64 5.94 8.04 -15.96
N ASN A 65 6.83 9.02 -15.92
CA ASN A 65 6.61 10.35 -16.50
C ASN A 65 7.76 10.79 -17.43
N GLY A 66 8.55 9.82 -17.90
CA GLY A 66 9.68 10.07 -18.79
C GLY A 66 10.98 10.32 -18.05
N GLU A 67 11.07 11.27 -17.13
CA GLU A 67 12.28 11.56 -16.33
C GLU A 67 12.45 10.59 -15.18
N TYR A 68 11.34 10.18 -14.58
CA TYR A 68 11.30 9.27 -13.45
C TYR A 68 10.43 8.05 -13.71
N ARG A 69 10.87 6.96 -13.13
CA ARG A 69 10.09 5.74 -13.00
C ARG A 69 10.06 5.33 -11.53
N PHE A 70 8.88 5.20 -10.97
CA PHE A 70 8.70 4.84 -9.57
C PHE A 70 8.01 3.50 -9.42
N TRP A 71 8.51 2.70 -8.50
CA TRP A 71 7.84 1.54 -7.92
C TRP A 71 7.65 1.82 -6.45
N SER A 72 6.45 1.65 -5.94
CA SER A 72 6.19 1.83 -4.52
C SER A 72 5.25 0.78 -3.96
N VAL A 73 5.43 0.51 -2.68
CA VAL A 73 4.52 -0.27 -1.86
C VAL A 73 4.06 0.62 -0.72
N ASN A 74 2.76 0.86 -0.69
CA ASN A 74 2.11 1.63 0.35
C ASN A 74 1.30 0.70 1.24
N ILE A 75 1.36 0.89 2.55
CA ILE A 75 0.61 0.12 3.53
C ILE A 75 -0.02 1.02 4.59
N GLN A 76 -1.29 0.79 4.87
CA GLN A 76 -1.99 1.35 6.03
C GLN A 76 -1.77 0.43 7.23
N LEU A 77 -0.81 0.77 8.09
CA LEU A 77 -0.44 -0.07 9.24
C LEU A 77 -1.49 -0.02 10.35
N TYR A 78 -1.99 1.18 10.62
CA TYR A 78 -3.07 1.46 11.57
C TYR A 78 -4.00 2.50 10.94
N ASP A 79 -5.17 2.71 11.49
CA ASP A 79 -6.11 3.72 10.99
C ASP A 79 -5.54 5.15 10.99
N TRP A 80 -4.46 5.38 11.75
CA TRP A 80 -3.75 6.66 11.92
C TRP A 80 -2.33 6.68 11.34
N MET A 81 -1.80 5.56 10.80
CA MET A 81 -0.42 5.47 10.30
C MET A 81 -0.33 4.77 8.94
N GLU A 82 0.20 5.49 7.96
CA GLU A 82 0.54 5.02 6.62
C GLU A 82 2.07 5.00 6.45
N ALA A 83 2.59 3.96 5.80
CA ALA A 83 3.99 3.88 5.40
C ALA A 83 4.10 3.56 3.90
N THR A 84 5.13 4.10 3.25
CA THR A 84 5.41 3.87 1.83
C THR A 84 6.89 3.59 1.63
N ALA A 85 7.20 2.47 1.00
CA ALA A 85 8.55 2.19 0.50
C ALA A 85 8.58 2.45 -1.01
N ARG A 86 9.61 3.16 -1.47
CA ARG A 86 9.76 3.59 -2.85
C ARG A 86 11.10 3.18 -3.42
N TYR A 87 11.10 2.75 -4.69
CA TYR A 87 12.26 2.59 -5.54
C TYR A 87 12.11 3.48 -6.77
N THR A 88 13.10 4.32 -7.01
CA THR A 88 13.09 5.35 -8.05
C THR A 88 14.20 5.07 -9.07
N ASP A 89 13.85 5.15 -10.34
CA ASP A 89 14.80 5.20 -11.46
C ASP A 89 14.83 6.62 -12.03
N VAL A 90 15.95 7.31 -11.87
CA VAL A 90 16.18 8.66 -12.41
C VAL A 90 16.77 8.52 -13.79
N ARG A 91 15.93 8.53 -14.83
CA ARG A 91 16.29 8.16 -16.20
C ARG A 91 17.16 9.19 -16.93
N THR A 92 17.15 10.41 -16.44
CA THR A 92 17.92 11.54 -17.00
C THR A 92 19.34 11.61 -16.47
N ARG A 93 19.73 10.73 -15.53
CA ARG A 93 21.03 10.78 -14.87
C ARG A 93 21.67 9.42 -14.76
N LEU A 94 22.95 9.32 -15.12
CA LEU A 94 23.74 8.11 -14.94
C LEU A 94 24.13 7.89 -13.47
N TYR A 95 24.23 6.63 -13.06
CA TYR A 95 24.72 6.24 -11.74
C TYR A 95 26.16 6.69 -11.52
N SER A 96 27.02 6.51 -12.53
CA SER A 96 28.41 6.96 -12.56
C SER A 96 28.75 7.54 -13.92
N GLN A 97 29.68 8.51 -13.95
CA GLN A 97 30.26 9.02 -15.19
C GLN A 97 31.35 8.10 -15.73
N VAL A 98 31.76 7.07 -14.98
CA VAL A 98 32.77 6.10 -15.35
C VAL A 98 32.10 4.90 -15.99
N GLU A 99 32.17 4.80 -17.33
CA GLU A 99 31.50 3.75 -18.12
C GLU A 99 31.96 2.34 -17.72
N SER A 100 33.25 2.14 -17.43
CA SER A 100 33.80 0.86 -16.99
C SER A 100 33.28 0.38 -15.62
N PHE A 101 32.67 1.29 -14.81
CA PHE A 101 32.14 0.99 -13.51
C PHE A 101 30.61 0.65 -13.53
N SER A 102 29.85 1.42 -14.29
CA SER A 102 28.38 1.28 -14.27
C SER A 102 27.72 1.17 -15.65
N GLY A 103 28.50 1.27 -16.73
CA GLY A 103 27.95 1.31 -18.08
C GLY A 103 26.96 2.47 -18.25
N ASP A 104 25.85 2.19 -18.88
CA ASP A 104 24.73 3.10 -19.13
C ASP A 104 23.64 3.05 -18.02
N GLN A 105 23.95 2.45 -16.87
CA GLN A 105 23.01 2.34 -15.76
C GLN A 105 22.59 3.71 -15.25
N THR A 106 21.30 3.97 -15.22
CA THR A 106 20.71 5.18 -14.65
C THR A 106 20.77 5.20 -13.13
N LEU A 107 20.70 6.39 -12.54
CA LEU A 107 20.74 6.58 -11.09
C LEU A 107 19.50 5.96 -10.44
N LYS A 108 19.70 5.18 -9.40
CA LYS A 108 18.65 4.53 -8.60
C LYS A 108 18.61 5.12 -7.21
N ASP A 109 17.39 5.30 -6.71
CA ASP A 109 17.12 5.82 -5.38
C ASP A 109 16.13 4.94 -4.61
N LYS A 110 16.22 4.97 -3.28
CA LYS A 110 15.32 4.26 -2.38
C LYS A 110 14.86 5.23 -1.30
N GLY A 111 13.55 5.36 -1.15
CA GLY A 111 12.93 6.22 -0.14
C GLY A 111 11.98 5.46 0.76
N LEU A 112 11.84 5.94 1.98
CA LEU A 112 10.84 5.50 2.94
C LEU A 112 10.08 6.73 3.43
N ASP A 113 8.74 6.67 3.35
CA ASP A 113 7.85 7.73 3.77
C ASP A 113 6.95 7.23 4.89
N VAL A 114 6.54 8.14 5.78
CA VAL A 114 5.55 7.87 6.82
C VAL A 114 4.60 9.04 6.95
N LYS A 115 3.32 8.75 7.16
CA LYS A 115 2.27 9.74 7.39
C LYS A 115 1.45 9.35 8.62
N PHE A 116 1.16 10.31 9.47
CA PHE A 116 0.37 10.16 10.68
C PHE A 116 -0.88 11.04 10.60
N ARG A 117 -2.05 10.45 10.82
CA ARG A 117 -3.28 11.21 11.02
C ARG A 117 -3.28 11.79 12.43
N LEU A 118 -3.40 13.11 12.52
CA LEU A 118 -3.52 13.83 13.77
C LEU A 118 -4.98 14.01 14.17
N TRP A 119 -5.86 14.18 13.17
CA TRP A 119 -7.27 14.40 13.37
C TRP A 119 -8.08 13.74 12.26
N LYS A 120 -9.18 13.08 12.62
CA LYS A 120 -10.12 12.47 11.68
C LYS A 120 -11.20 13.45 11.28
N GLU A 121 -11.57 13.48 10.01
CA GLU A 121 -12.65 14.32 9.51
C GLU A 121 -13.95 14.10 10.27
N SER A 122 -14.59 15.19 10.62
CA SER A 122 -15.92 15.23 11.16
C SER A 122 -16.78 16.22 10.35
N TYR A 123 -18.01 16.44 10.74
CA TYR A 123 -18.87 17.41 10.04
C TYR A 123 -18.22 18.80 9.93
N TYR A 124 -17.58 19.30 10.98
CA TYR A 124 -16.99 20.64 11.01
C TYR A 124 -15.48 20.66 10.76
N LEU A 125 -14.77 19.60 11.10
CA LEU A 125 -13.31 19.56 11.07
C LEU A 125 -12.82 18.69 9.92
N PRO A 126 -11.71 19.10 9.22
CA PRO A 126 -11.08 18.27 8.21
C PRO A 126 -10.31 17.09 8.83
N ASP A 127 -9.95 16.09 8.02
CA ASP A 127 -8.80 15.24 8.32
C ASP A 127 -7.54 16.11 8.38
N ILE A 128 -6.67 15.90 9.37
CA ILE A 128 -5.35 16.55 9.46
C ILE A 128 -4.30 15.47 9.58
N SER A 129 -3.24 15.60 8.81
CA SER A 129 -2.08 14.72 8.90
C SER A 129 -0.75 15.46 8.87
N VAL A 130 0.28 14.83 9.41
CA VAL A 130 1.68 15.18 9.29
C VAL A 130 2.42 14.03 8.64
N GLY A 131 3.37 14.35 7.77
CA GLY A 131 4.15 13.30 7.13
C GLY A 131 5.58 13.71 6.86
N PHE A 132 6.39 12.66 6.69
CA PHE A 132 7.82 12.72 6.42
C PHE A 132 8.10 11.86 5.20
N ARG A 133 8.60 12.46 4.15
CA ARG A 133 8.96 11.79 2.90
C ARG A 133 10.46 11.60 2.84
N ASP A 134 10.88 10.43 2.36
CA ASP A 134 12.28 10.06 2.17
C ASP A 134 13.15 10.21 3.43
N PHE A 135 12.52 10.08 4.61
CA PHE A 135 13.16 10.31 5.89
C PHE A 135 14.22 9.26 6.26
N GLY A 136 14.16 8.09 5.66
CA GLY A 136 15.10 6.98 5.87
C GLY A 136 15.83 6.55 4.59
N GLY A 137 15.74 7.34 3.50
CA GLY A 137 16.33 7.05 2.21
C GLY A 137 17.65 7.77 1.95
N THR A 138 17.81 8.27 0.72
CA THR A 138 18.97 9.04 0.29
C THR A 138 18.76 10.56 0.44
N GLY A 139 17.54 10.99 0.79
CA GLY A 139 17.17 12.41 0.94
C GLY A 139 16.95 13.13 -0.40
N PHE A 140 16.74 12.42 -1.51
CA PHE A 140 16.48 13.05 -2.81
C PHE A 140 15.15 13.79 -2.86
N PHE A 141 14.14 13.21 -2.19
CA PHE A 141 12.78 13.74 -2.11
C PHE A 141 12.40 14.12 -0.67
N GLU A 142 13.42 14.33 0.16
CA GLU A 142 13.23 14.62 1.59
C GLU A 142 12.35 15.84 1.78
N SER A 143 11.25 15.65 2.47
CA SER A 143 10.30 16.70 2.79
C SER A 143 9.43 16.35 3.97
N GLU A 144 8.99 17.37 4.67
CA GLU A 144 7.97 17.29 5.70
C GLU A 144 6.74 18.08 5.25
N TYR A 145 5.59 17.69 5.76
CA TYR A 145 4.35 18.41 5.46
C TYR A 145 3.33 18.28 6.57
N VAL A 146 2.45 19.27 6.62
CA VAL A 146 1.18 19.21 7.36
C VAL A 146 0.08 19.52 6.35
N ASN A 147 -0.95 18.70 6.31
CA ASN A 147 -2.05 18.89 5.38
C ASN A 147 -3.41 18.62 6.02
N ALA A 148 -4.44 19.18 5.39
CA ALA A 148 -5.84 19.04 5.75
C ALA A 148 -6.63 18.59 4.53
N SER A 149 -7.64 17.74 4.75
CA SER A 149 -8.54 17.23 3.68
C SER A 149 -10.00 17.31 4.15
N LYS A 150 -10.89 17.84 3.28
CA LYS A 150 -12.31 18.02 3.60
C LYS A 150 -13.19 17.66 2.41
N SER A 151 -14.09 16.69 2.62
CA SER A 151 -15.09 16.30 1.61
C SER A 151 -16.32 17.21 1.67
N ILE A 152 -16.77 17.67 0.51
CA ILE A 152 -18.01 18.43 0.34
C ILE A 152 -18.74 17.90 -0.91
N GLY A 153 -19.75 17.08 -0.71
CA GLY A 153 -20.45 16.40 -1.80
C GLY A 153 -19.49 15.53 -2.63
N PRO A 154 -19.46 15.66 -3.97
CA PRO A 154 -18.58 14.87 -4.82
C PRO A 154 -17.12 15.40 -4.85
N PHE A 155 -16.82 16.50 -4.16
CA PHE A 155 -15.51 17.12 -4.14
C PHE A 155 -14.77 16.80 -2.84
N ASP A 156 -13.48 16.53 -2.96
CA ASP A 156 -12.57 16.40 -1.83
C ASP A 156 -11.46 17.45 -1.96
N PHE A 157 -11.42 18.39 -1.03
CA PHE A 157 -10.51 19.52 -1.01
C PHE A 157 -9.32 19.23 -0.12
N HIS A 158 -8.13 19.62 -0.58
CA HIS A 158 -6.87 19.37 0.09
C HIS A 158 -6.04 20.65 0.12
N LEU A 159 -5.46 20.95 1.28
CA LEU A 159 -4.53 22.07 1.47
C LEU A 159 -3.42 21.65 2.42
N GLY A 160 -2.19 22.01 2.11
CA GLY A 160 -1.04 21.69 2.94
C GLY A 160 0.06 22.74 2.88
N LEU A 161 0.97 22.60 3.81
CA LEU A 161 2.26 23.29 3.87
C LEU A 161 3.36 22.24 3.77
N GLY A 162 4.33 22.48 2.91
CA GLY A 162 5.48 21.61 2.69
C GLY A 162 6.80 22.31 2.96
N TRP A 163 7.76 21.53 3.46
CA TRP A 163 9.17 21.90 3.63
C TRP A 163 10.04 20.96 2.80
N GLY A 164 11.29 21.31 2.61
CA GLY A 164 12.21 20.51 1.80
C GLY A 164 11.79 20.47 0.33
N TYR A 165 11.74 19.27 -0.26
CA TYR A 165 11.36 19.08 -1.68
C TYR A 165 9.95 19.61 -2.00
N LEU A 166 8.98 19.47 -1.08
CA LEU A 166 7.63 20.01 -1.24
C LEU A 166 7.51 21.52 -1.02
N GLY A 167 8.55 22.16 -0.52
CA GLY A 167 8.54 23.57 -0.14
C GLY A 167 9.49 24.46 -0.94
N THR A 168 10.05 24.00 -2.06
CA THR A 168 11.10 24.73 -2.80
C THR A 168 10.62 26.02 -3.46
N ALA A 169 9.31 26.13 -3.74
CA ALA A 169 8.75 27.36 -4.32
C ALA A 169 8.72 28.56 -3.37
N ASP A 170 8.97 28.38 -2.06
CA ASP A 170 9.17 29.41 -1.05
C ASP A 170 8.07 30.49 -1.01
N ASP A 171 6.81 30.03 -0.99
CA ASP A 171 5.62 30.90 -1.06
C ASP A 171 5.46 31.80 0.18
N ILE A 172 5.94 31.33 1.33
CA ILE A 172 5.84 32.04 2.63
C ILE A 172 7.09 31.81 3.46
N SER A 173 7.38 32.78 4.33
CA SER A 173 8.40 32.59 5.38
C SER A 173 8.04 31.39 6.24
N ASN A 174 9.01 30.55 6.55
CA ASN A 174 8.80 29.37 7.39
C ASN A 174 8.17 29.78 8.75
N PRO A 175 6.98 29.28 9.09
CA PRO A 175 6.28 29.66 10.33
C PRO A 175 7.08 29.39 11.61
N PHE A 176 7.95 28.36 11.58
CA PHE A 176 8.80 28.00 12.72
C PHE A 176 10.04 28.92 12.86
N CYS A 177 10.38 29.68 11.82
CA CYS A 177 11.47 30.64 11.85
C CYS A 177 11.20 31.74 12.89
N GLU A 178 9.95 32.16 13.07
CA GLU A 178 9.56 33.15 14.10
C GLU A 178 9.75 32.60 15.53
N LEU A 179 9.76 31.27 15.70
CA LEU A 179 9.98 30.62 17.01
C LEU A 179 11.45 30.44 17.32
N LYS A 180 12.28 30.13 16.32
CA LYS A 180 13.70 29.91 16.47
C LYS A 180 14.42 30.05 15.13
N ASP A 181 15.45 30.87 15.05
CA ASP A 181 16.26 31.17 13.86
C ASP A 181 16.81 29.89 13.17
N SER A 182 17.06 28.83 13.94
CA SER A 182 17.54 27.54 13.37
C SER A 182 16.57 26.86 12.43
N PHE A 183 15.30 27.28 12.33
CA PHE A 183 14.32 26.79 11.35
C PHE A 183 14.33 27.61 10.05
N CYS A 184 15.00 28.77 10.01
CA CYS A 184 15.04 29.62 8.83
C CYS A 184 15.83 29.02 7.68
N GLU A 185 16.83 28.20 7.99
CA GLU A 185 17.69 27.56 7.00
C GLU A 185 17.68 26.03 7.18
N ARG A 186 17.54 25.31 6.06
CA ARG A 186 17.67 23.85 6.05
C ARG A 186 19.15 23.50 5.90
N PRO A 187 19.76 22.78 6.85
CA PRO A 187 21.13 22.31 6.70
C PRO A 187 21.26 21.50 5.40
N GLY A 188 22.24 21.84 4.57
CA GLY A 188 22.39 21.18 3.27
C GLY A 188 23.00 19.80 3.39
N GLY A 189 22.51 18.88 2.56
CA GLY A 189 23.30 17.78 2.07
C GLY A 189 23.00 16.42 2.64
N PHE A 190 22.97 15.47 1.70
CA PHE A 190 23.09 14.05 1.96
C PHE A 190 24.44 13.76 2.66
N SER A 191 24.38 13.18 3.85
CA SER A 191 25.57 12.87 4.68
C SER A 191 26.43 11.72 4.11
N GLY A 192 26.14 11.23 2.89
CA GLY A 192 26.82 10.12 2.25
C GLY A 192 26.45 8.73 2.80
N ARG A 193 25.54 8.66 3.76
CA ARG A 193 25.08 7.41 4.37
C ARG A 193 23.57 7.29 4.22
N GLY A 194 23.10 6.49 3.26
CA GLY A 194 21.68 6.14 3.15
C GLY A 194 21.17 5.42 4.39
N GLY A 195 19.90 5.63 4.73
CA GLY A 195 19.24 4.99 5.87
C GLY A 195 19.45 5.68 7.23
N LYS A 196 20.11 6.83 7.28
CA LYS A 196 20.18 7.66 8.48
C LYS A 196 19.04 8.67 8.47
N VAL A 197 18.26 8.71 9.55
CA VAL A 197 17.26 9.76 9.76
C VAL A 197 17.97 11.05 10.19
N ASP A 198 17.83 12.13 9.41
CA ASP A 198 18.47 13.41 9.68
C ASP A 198 17.47 14.38 10.33
N TYR A 199 17.29 14.23 11.65
CA TYR A 199 16.33 15.02 12.43
C TYR A 199 16.61 16.53 12.40
N ASP A 200 17.86 16.91 12.10
CA ASP A 200 18.28 18.32 12.10
C ASP A 200 17.68 19.10 10.93
N GLN A 201 17.10 18.44 9.95
CA GLN A 201 16.49 19.06 8.77
C GLN A 201 14.98 19.29 8.88
N PHE A 202 14.31 18.63 9.83
CA PHE A 202 12.84 18.59 9.87
C PHE A 202 12.23 19.98 10.07
N PHE A 203 11.28 20.33 9.21
CA PHE A 203 10.52 21.57 9.16
C PHE A 203 11.38 22.84 9.02
N LYS A 204 12.55 22.71 8.42
CA LYS A 204 13.50 23.81 8.21
C LYS A 204 13.56 24.26 6.76
N GLY A 205 13.96 25.55 6.59
CA GLY A 205 14.18 26.18 5.28
C GLY A 205 12.91 26.66 4.61
N THR A 206 12.93 26.68 3.28
CA THR A 206 11.85 27.18 2.42
C THR A 206 10.54 26.44 2.67
N THR A 207 9.42 27.16 2.58
CA THR A 207 8.08 26.66 2.85
C THR A 207 7.13 27.09 1.74
N ALA A 208 6.35 26.17 1.21
CA ALA A 208 5.36 26.47 0.19
C ALA A 208 4.00 25.83 0.47
N PHE A 209 2.96 26.43 -0.10
CA PHE A 209 1.63 25.86 -0.13
C PHE A 209 1.54 24.79 -1.22
N PHE A 210 0.76 23.75 -0.95
CA PHE A 210 0.32 22.80 -1.95
C PHE A 210 -1.11 22.37 -1.65
N GLY A 211 -1.78 21.78 -2.63
CA GLY A 211 -3.12 21.24 -2.42
C GLY A 211 -3.86 21.06 -3.73
N GLY A 212 -5.18 20.94 -3.64
CA GLY A 212 -6.00 20.74 -4.82
C GLY A 212 -7.37 20.18 -4.50
N VAL A 213 -7.99 19.60 -5.51
CA VAL A 213 -9.31 19.02 -5.40
C VAL A 213 -9.41 17.73 -6.20
N GLU A 214 -10.04 16.73 -5.61
CA GLU A 214 -10.51 15.53 -6.30
C GLU A 214 -12.02 15.67 -6.55
N TYR A 215 -12.45 15.31 -7.74
CA TYR A 215 -13.86 15.30 -8.13
C TYR A 215 -14.26 13.87 -8.51
N GLN A 216 -15.14 13.28 -7.70
CA GLN A 216 -15.78 12.02 -8.03
C GLN A 216 -16.86 12.29 -9.08
N THR A 217 -16.62 11.84 -10.31
CA THR A 217 -17.57 12.06 -11.39
C THR A 217 -18.83 11.21 -11.19
N PRO A 218 -19.96 11.55 -11.88
CA PRO A 218 -21.15 10.69 -11.88
C PRO A 218 -20.90 9.29 -12.46
N TRP A 219 -19.83 9.11 -13.24
CA TRP A 219 -19.34 7.81 -13.65
C TRP A 219 -18.41 7.27 -12.58
N GLU A 220 -18.94 6.42 -11.72
CA GLU A 220 -18.32 5.94 -10.48
C GLU A 220 -16.84 5.51 -10.60
N PRO A 221 -16.39 4.80 -11.67
CA PRO A 221 -14.97 4.43 -11.81
C PRO A 221 -14.01 5.60 -12.03
N LEU A 222 -14.49 6.81 -12.38
CA LEU A 222 -13.65 7.92 -12.78
C LEU A 222 -13.60 9.03 -11.73
N THR A 223 -12.39 9.34 -11.25
CA THR A 223 -12.08 10.52 -10.42
C THR A 223 -11.17 11.46 -11.20
N LEU A 224 -11.47 12.75 -11.19
CA LEU A 224 -10.62 13.79 -11.76
C LEU A 224 -9.88 14.51 -10.65
N LYS A 225 -8.66 14.99 -10.94
CA LYS A 225 -7.78 15.69 -10.02
C LYS A 225 -7.29 17.00 -10.61
N LEU A 226 -7.32 18.03 -9.79
CA LEU A 226 -6.64 19.29 -10.02
C LEU A 226 -5.72 19.56 -8.83
N GLU A 227 -4.47 19.84 -9.07
CA GLU A 227 -3.45 20.02 -8.06
C GLU A 227 -2.67 21.29 -8.28
N PHE A 228 -2.32 21.97 -7.19
CA PHE A 228 -1.35 23.04 -7.12
C PHE A 228 -0.15 22.57 -6.31
N GLU A 229 1.05 22.73 -6.86
CA GLU A 229 2.27 22.14 -6.34
C GLU A 229 3.16 23.14 -5.63
N GLY A 230 3.77 22.74 -4.50
CA GLY A 230 4.71 23.55 -3.72
C GLY A 230 6.17 23.41 -4.16
N ASN A 231 6.45 22.53 -5.12
CA ASN A 231 7.78 22.32 -5.69
C ASN A 231 7.97 23.17 -6.95
N ASP A 232 9.12 23.82 -7.10
CA ASP A 232 9.53 24.57 -8.30
C ASP A 232 10.60 23.83 -9.12
N TYR A 233 10.97 22.62 -8.72
CA TYR A 233 11.98 21.75 -9.33
C TYR A 233 13.39 22.35 -9.47
N SER A 234 13.65 23.51 -8.90
CA SER A 234 14.97 24.19 -8.94
C SER A 234 16.10 23.33 -8.31
N ARG A 235 15.73 22.44 -7.39
CA ARG A 235 16.65 21.55 -6.67
C ARG A 235 16.43 20.06 -7.01
N ASP A 236 15.79 19.78 -8.14
CA ASP A 236 15.46 18.42 -8.52
C ASP A 236 16.72 17.60 -8.89
N ARG A 237 16.70 16.32 -8.60
CA ARG A 237 17.85 15.43 -8.78
C ARG A 237 17.94 14.81 -10.16
N ALA A 238 16.88 14.85 -10.96
CA ALA A 238 16.91 14.46 -12.37
C ALA A 238 17.69 15.46 -13.26
N GLY A 239 18.02 16.60 -12.72
CA GLY A 239 18.66 17.72 -13.42
C GLY A 239 17.77 18.95 -13.37
N GLN A 240 18.02 19.89 -14.28
CA GLN A 240 17.16 21.07 -14.42
C GLN A 240 15.85 20.63 -15.13
N LEU A 241 14.80 20.40 -14.36
CA LEU A 241 13.47 20.17 -14.89
C LEU A 241 12.77 21.51 -15.07
N GLU A 242 12.26 21.75 -16.26
CA GLU A 242 11.46 22.94 -16.54
C GLU A 242 10.04 22.77 -15.96
N GLN A 243 9.51 23.86 -15.40
CA GLN A 243 8.15 23.94 -14.89
C GLN A 243 7.46 25.14 -15.53
N ASP A 244 6.57 24.87 -16.49
CA ASP A 244 5.77 25.89 -17.17
C ASP A 244 4.54 26.28 -16.34
N SER A 245 4.12 25.39 -15.43
CA SER A 245 2.98 25.60 -14.54
C SER A 245 3.11 24.81 -13.24
N ARG A 246 2.68 25.41 -12.14
CA ARG A 246 2.51 24.72 -10.85
C ARG A 246 1.16 23.98 -10.73
N TRP A 247 0.30 24.09 -11.77
CA TRP A 247 -0.95 23.35 -11.81
C TRP A 247 -0.77 22.05 -12.57
N ASN A 248 -1.23 20.97 -11.95
CA ASN A 248 -1.26 19.64 -12.50
C ASN A 248 -2.72 19.17 -12.61
N VAL A 249 -3.02 18.43 -13.66
CA VAL A 249 -4.34 17.80 -13.86
C VAL A 249 -4.18 16.30 -14.03
N GLY A 250 -5.14 15.54 -13.57
CA GLY A 250 -5.09 14.09 -13.69
C GLY A 250 -6.44 13.41 -13.61
N ALA A 251 -6.44 12.16 -13.98
CA ALA A 251 -7.59 11.28 -13.90
C ALA A 251 -7.16 9.92 -13.33
N VAL A 252 -8.04 9.32 -12.54
CA VAL A 252 -7.89 7.97 -12.00
C VAL A 252 -9.10 7.17 -12.45
N TYR A 253 -8.87 6.12 -13.22
CA TYR A 253 -9.87 5.15 -13.61
C TYR A 253 -9.72 3.88 -12.80
N ARG A 254 -10.78 3.51 -12.07
CA ARG A 254 -10.81 2.32 -11.20
C ARG A 254 -11.48 1.16 -11.90
N TYR A 255 -10.77 0.03 -11.96
CA TYR A 255 -11.33 -1.21 -12.46
C TYR A 255 -10.99 -2.35 -11.49
N LYS A 256 -12.00 -2.82 -10.75
CA LYS A 256 -11.81 -3.81 -9.67
C LYS A 256 -10.74 -3.33 -8.67
N ASP A 257 -9.67 -4.11 -8.53
CA ASP A 257 -8.56 -3.84 -7.62
C ASP A 257 -7.45 -2.98 -8.24
N PHE A 258 -7.65 -2.52 -9.47
CA PHE A 258 -6.67 -1.70 -10.19
C PHE A 258 -7.13 -0.25 -10.30
N ASP A 259 -6.17 0.68 -10.11
CA ASP A 259 -6.29 2.08 -10.50
C ASP A 259 -5.34 2.34 -11.68
N PHE A 260 -5.88 2.94 -12.73
CA PHE A 260 -5.11 3.43 -13.87
C PHE A 260 -5.09 4.96 -13.79
N THR A 261 -3.91 5.55 -13.75
CA THR A 261 -3.73 7.00 -13.62
C THR A 261 -3.14 7.57 -14.90
N LEU A 262 -3.68 8.71 -15.31
CA LEU A 262 -3.12 9.56 -16.35
C LEU A 262 -3.06 10.99 -15.81
N ASN A 263 -1.94 11.66 -16.00
CA ASN A 263 -1.77 13.01 -15.49
C ASN A 263 -0.92 13.88 -16.45
N TYR A 264 -1.12 15.19 -16.34
CA TYR A 264 -0.30 16.20 -16.98
C TYR A 264 0.27 17.11 -15.91
N GLN A 265 1.57 17.14 -15.82
CA GLN A 265 2.34 17.75 -14.74
C GLN A 265 3.21 18.87 -15.25
N ARG A 266 3.50 19.86 -14.39
CA ARG A 266 4.43 20.96 -14.66
C ARG A 266 4.12 21.78 -15.91
N GLY A 267 2.96 21.59 -16.55
CA GLY A 267 2.60 22.24 -17.80
C GLY A 267 3.27 21.67 -19.07
N ASN A 268 4.10 20.63 -18.95
CA ASN A 268 4.89 20.08 -20.07
C ASN A 268 5.06 18.55 -20.07
N THR A 269 4.68 17.86 -19.00
CA THR A 269 4.99 16.43 -18.82
C THR A 269 3.72 15.59 -18.68
N VAL A 270 3.61 14.53 -19.46
CA VAL A 270 2.56 13.50 -19.34
C VAL A 270 3.12 12.34 -18.50
N GLY A 271 2.36 11.91 -17.51
CA GLY A 271 2.66 10.73 -16.71
C GLY A 271 1.51 9.73 -16.70
N PHE A 272 1.83 8.48 -16.54
CA PHE A 272 0.86 7.41 -16.35
C PHE A 272 1.26 6.49 -15.21
N GLY A 273 0.28 5.76 -14.67
CA GLY A 273 0.55 4.80 -13.61
C GLY A 273 -0.49 3.71 -13.51
N VAL A 274 -0.09 2.63 -12.84
CA VAL A 274 -0.97 1.51 -12.51
C VAL A 274 -0.74 1.15 -11.05
N THR A 275 -1.84 1.04 -10.30
CA THR A 275 -1.82 0.64 -8.89
C THR A 275 -2.67 -0.61 -8.72
N TYR A 276 -2.13 -1.64 -8.09
CA TYR A 276 -2.88 -2.78 -7.58
C TYR A 276 -3.18 -2.58 -6.10
N ARG A 277 -4.46 -2.69 -5.72
CA ARG A 277 -4.95 -2.46 -4.36
C ARG A 277 -5.51 -3.75 -3.77
N PHE A 278 -5.21 -4.00 -2.53
CA PHE A 278 -5.83 -5.07 -1.75
C PHE A 278 -5.79 -4.73 -0.25
N ASN A 279 -6.52 -5.48 0.56
CA ASN A 279 -6.46 -5.33 2.01
C ASN A 279 -6.05 -6.68 2.63
N MET A 280 -4.97 -6.68 3.40
CA MET A 280 -4.42 -7.88 4.03
C MET A 280 -5.37 -8.51 5.05
N ASN A 281 -6.19 -7.67 5.73
CA ASN A 281 -7.13 -8.15 6.75
C ASN A 281 -8.35 -8.84 6.13
N THR A 282 -8.68 -8.54 4.87
CA THR A 282 -9.84 -9.11 4.16
C THR A 282 -9.44 -10.03 3.00
N ALA A 283 -8.14 -10.07 2.64
CA ALA A 283 -7.64 -10.95 1.60
C ALA A 283 -7.74 -12.41 2.06
N SER A 284 -8.69 -13.13 1.50
CA SER A 284 -8.79 -14.57 1.68
C SER A 284 -8.11 -15.27 0.51
N GLN A 285 -7.12 -16.08 0.79
CA GLN A 285 -6.66 -17.05 -0.18
C GLN A 285 -7.72 -18.18 -0.24
N ILE A 286 -8.42 -18.25 -1.35
CA ILE A 286 -9.26 -19.42 -1.62
C ILE A 286 -8.29 -20.56 -1.89
N LYS A 287 -8.09 -21.41 -0.88
CA LYS A 287 -7.40 -22.66 -1.05
C LYS A 287 -8.33 -23.59 -1.84
N PHE A 288 -7.94 -23.97 -3.04
CA PHE A 288 -8.66 -24.96 -3.81
C PHE A 288 -8.29 -26.34 -3.28
N ASP A 289 -9.01 -26.80 -2.25
CA ASP A 289 -8.88 -28.15 -1.76
C ASP A 289 -9.82 -29.07 -2.56
N GLU A 290 -9.37 -30.28 -2.88
CA GLU A 290 -10.27 -31.28 -3.41
C GLU A 290 -11.37 -31.56 -2.38
N PRO A 291 -12.64 -31.74 -2.81
CA PRO A 291 -13.71 -32.05 -1.88
C PRO A 291 -13.40 -33.40 -1.16
N PRO A 292 -13.81 -33.54 0.11
CA PRO A 292 -13.61 -34.80 0.82
C PRO A 292 -14.30 -35.96 0.06
N LYS A 293 -13.70 -37.14 0.12
CA LYS A 293 -14.24 -38.31 -0.57
C LYS A 293 -15.68 -38.57 -0.17
N ASN A 294 -16.54 -38.76 -1.19
CA ASN A 294 -17.94 -39.12 -0.97
C ASN A 294 -18.06 -40.63 -0.72
N LEU A 295 -18.62 -40.98 0.41
CA LEU A 295 -18.82 -42.39 0.81
C LEU A 295 -20.14 -42.98 0.30
N MET A 296 -21.05 -42.19 -0.29
CA MET A 296 -22.30 -42.68 -0.85
C MET A 296 -22.06 -43.43 -2.15
N GLY A 297 -22.54 -44.69 -2.23
CA GLY A 297 -22.43 -45.52 -3.44
C GLY A 297 -21.01 -45.95 -3.79
N ARG A 298 -20.09 -45.92 -2.81
CA ARG A 298 -18.72 -46.39 -2.97
C ARG A 298 -18.67 -47.85 -3.43
N LYS A 299 -17.73 -48.15 -4.32
CA LYS A 299 -17.37 -49.52 -4.68
C LYS A 299 -16.02 -49.81 -4.05
N VAL A 300 -16.00 -50.61 -3.00
CA VAL A 300 -14.80 -51.06 -2.31
C VAL A 300 -14.40 -52.45 -2.77
N PRO A 301 -13.10 -52.81 -2.72
CA PRO A 301 -12.64 -54.17 -2.97
C PRO A 301 -13.25 -55.14 -1.93
N GLN A 302 -13.41 -56.40 -2.28
CA GLN A 302 -13.93 -57.40 -1.35
C GLN A 302 -12.85 -58.00 -0.44
N ASP A 303 -11.60 -58.03 -0.92
CA ASP A 303 -10.44 -58.54 -0.19
C ASP A 303 -9.34 -57.51 -0.13
N VAL A 304 -8.54 -57.55 0.92
CA VAL A 304 -7.36 -56.65 1.10
C VAL A 304 -6.34 -56.82 -0.04
N LYS A 305 -6.29 -58.00 -0.67
CA LYS A 305 -5.40 -58.30 -1.80
C LYS A 305 -5.77 -57.56 -3.09
N ASP A 306 -7.02 -57.14 -3.18
CA ASP A 306 -7.58 -56.44 -4.35
C ASP A 306 -7.49 -54.92 -4.22
N VAL A 307 -6.91 -54.43 -3.15
CA VAL A 307 -6.73 -52.96 -2.92
C VAL A 307 -5.72 -52.38 -3.91
N ASP A 308 -6.18 -51.38 -4.67
CA ASP A 308 -5.30 -50.59 -5.54
C ASP A 308 -4.46 -49.63 -4.70
N LYS A 309 -3.24 -50.06 -4.38
CA LYS A 309 -2.28 -49.27 -3.57
C LYS A 309 -1.92 -47.96 -4.23
N SER A 310 -1.87 -47.91 -5.57
CA SER A 310 -1.51 -46.68 -6.29
C SER A 310 -2.60 -45.62 -6.16
N ARG A 311 -3.86 -46.07 -6.26
CA ARG A 311 -5.01 -45.20 -6.09
C ARG A 311 -5.14 -44.73 -4.64
N LEU A 312 -4.99 -45.63 -3.67
CA LEU A 312 -4.99 -45.29 -2.24
C LEU A 312 -3.92 -44.23 -1.93
N TYR A 313 -2.69 -44.39 -2.43
CA TYR A 313 -1.62 -43.44 -2.27
C TYR A 313 -1.97 -42.04 -2.83
N ASN A 314 -2.45 -42.01 -4.07
CA ASN A 314 -2.82 -40.75 -4.73
C ASN A 314 -3.97 -40.03 -4.02
N ASP A 315 -4.97 -40.80 -3.55
CA ASP A 315 -6.13 -40.24 -2.87
C ASP A 315 -5.80 -39.74 -1.45
N LEU A 316 -4.92 -40.45 -0.73
CA LEU A 316 -4.35 -39.94 0.55
C LEU A 316 -3.59 -38.63 0.35
N TYR A 317 -2.80 -38.53 -0.72
CA TYR A 317 -2.11 -37.31 -1.03
C TYR A 317 -3.06 -36.16 -1.42
N ARG A 318 -3.95 -36.37 -2.41
CA ARG A 318 -4.79 -35.33 -3.02
C ARG A 318 -5.94 -34.90 -2.13
N SER A 319 -6.72 -35.87 -1.62
CA SER A 319 -7.92 -35.60 -0.82
C SER A 319 -7.64 -35.56 0.69
N GLY A 320 -6.70 -36.40 1.17
CA GLY A 320 -6.29 -36.45 2.57
C GLY A 320 -5.19 -35.47 2.96
N GLY A 321 -4.45 -34.93 1.97
CA GLY A 321 -3.30 -34.06 2.22
C GLY A 321 -2.15 -34.77 2.95
N PHE A 322 -2.11 -36.11 2.86
CA PHE A 322 -1.19 -36.94 3.62
C PHE A 322 -0.20 -37.65 2.69
N VAL A 323 1.08 -37.33 2.87
CA VAL A 323 2.18 -37.98 2.14
C VAL A 323 2.49 -39.30 2.81
N LEU A 324 2.02 -40.38 2.20
CA LEU A 324 2.23 -41.75 2.72
C LEU A 324 3.69 -42.16 2.50
N SER A 325 4.35 -42.63 3.55
CA SER A 325 5.69 -43.21 3.48
C SER A 325 5.63 -44.75 3.48
N ASP A 326 4.67 -45.33 4.23
CA ASP A 326 4.41 -46.79 4.29
C ASP A 326 2.96 -47.06 4.71
N ALA A 327 2.45 -48.22 4.39
CA ALA A 327 1.12 -48.69 4.79
C ALA A 327 1.08 -50.19 5.08
N GLU A 328 0.62 -50.55 6.27
CA GLU A 328 0.30 -51.92 6.66
C GLU A 328 -1.21 -52.09 6.60
N ILE A 329 -1.69 -52.99 5.73
CA ILE A 329 -3.12 -53.31 5.59
C ILE A 329 -3.32 -54.77 6.00
N LYS A 330 -4.11 -54.96 7.05
CA LYS A 330 -4.52 -56.26 7.59
C LYS A 330 -6.01 -56.49 7.29
N GLU A 331 -6.53 -57.69 7.63
CA GLU A 331 -7.93 -58.03 7.34
C GLU A 331 -8.94 -57.17 8.11
N ASP A 332 -8.56 -56.67 9.30
CA ASP A 332 -9.42 -55.90 10.22
C ASP A 332 -8.95 -54.46 10.48
N SER A 333 -7.71 -54.14 10.13
CA SER A 333 -7.09 -52.88 10.46
C SER A 333 -6.11 -52.40 9.37
N ALA A 334 -5.93 -51.09 9.25
CA ALA A 334 -4.91 -50.50 8.39
C ALA A 334 -4.14 -49.41 9.13
N THR A 335 -2.82 -49.41 8.95
CA THR A 335 -1.93 -48.38 9.53
C THR A 335 -1.23 -47.60 8.41
N PHE A 336 -1.38 -46.30 8.41
CA PHE A 336 -0.76 -45.40 7.46
C PHE A 336 0.34 -44.61 8.15
N TYR A 337 1.56 -44.75 7.67
CA TYR A 337 2.73 -43.99 8.13
C TYR A 337 3.01 -42.87 7.14
N GLY A 338 3.10 -41.61 7.61
CA GLY A 338 3.34 -40.49 6.69
C GLY A 338 3.34 -39.14 7.37
N THR A 339 3.18 -38.09 6.59
CA THR A 339 3.19 -36.72 7.09
C THR A 339 2.02 -35.92 6.51
N GLN A 340 1.29 -35.23 7.36
CA GLN A 340 0.27 -34.27 6.94
C GLN A 340 0.93 -33.00 6.40
N VAL A 341 0.58 -32.60 5.16
CA VAL A 341 1.19 -31.46 4.44
C VAL A 341 0.20 -30.39 3.99
N ALA A 342 -1.11 -30.67 4.02
CA ALA A 342 -2.10 -29.79 3.44
C ALA A 342 -3.03 -29.13 4.48
N TYR A 343 -3.48 -29.86 5.48
CA TYR A 343 -4.46 -29.39 6.45
C TYR A 343 -3.80 -29.04 7.77
N ARG A 344 -4.10 -27.84 8.28
CA ARG A 344 -3.58 -27.35 9.56
C ARG A 344 -4.42 -27.80 10.73
N ASP A 345 -5.74 -27.95 10.49
CA ASP A 345 -6.68 -28.51 11.45
C ASP A 345 -6.51 -30.02 11.47
N GLN A 346 -6.25 -30.56 12.66
CA GLN A 346 -5.95 -31.99 12.83
C GLN A 346 -7.21 -32.85 12.66
N ASP A 347 -8.37 -32.35 13.11
CA ASP A 347 -9.63 -33.09 13.02
C ASP A 347 -10.07 -33.19 11.56
N GLU A 348 -9.96 -32.10 10.78
CA GLU A 348 -10.19 -32.10 9.35
C GLU A 348 -9.23 -33.05 8.62
N ALA A 349 -7.94 -33.01 8.95
CA ALA A 349 -6.94 -33.89 8.35
C ALA A 349 -7.26 -35.37 8.57
N ILE A 350 -7.58 -35.74 9.81
CA ILE A 350 -7.91 -37.11 10.20
C ILE A 350 -9.22 -37.57 9.55
N GLU A 351 -10.27 -36.73 9.55
CA GLU A 351 -11.53 -37.03 8.87
C GLU A 351 -11.31 -37.31 7.39
N ARG A 352 -10.51 -36.51 6.69
CA ARG A 352 -10.23 -36.70 5.27
C ARG A 352 -9.46 -37.97 4.98
N ILE A 353 -8.44 -38.28 5.80
CA ILE A 353 -7.69 -39.55 5.70
C ILE A 353 -8.63 -40.73 5.93
N GLY A 354 -9.47 -40.70 6.96
CA GLY A 354 -10.46 -41.74 7.25
C GLY A 354 -11.47 -41.93 6.12
N ARG A 355 -11.94 -40.85 5.49
CA ARG A 355 -12.82 -40.92 4.31
C ARG A 355 -12.13 -41.61 3.11
N VAL A 356 -10.85 -41.33 2.87
CA VAL A 356 -10.06 -41.98 1.83
C VAL A 356 -9.93 -43.48 2.15
N ALA A 357 -9.50 -43.79 3.37
CA ALA A 357 -9.39 -45.20 3.80
C ALA A 357 -10.68 -45.95 3.62
N ALA A 358 -11.79 -45.40 4.10
CA ALA A 358 -13.12 -45.97 3.97
C ALA A 358 -13.59 -46.09 2.50
N SER A 359 -13.10 -45.28 1.56
CA SER A 359 -13.47 -45.35 0.14
C SER A 359 -12.65 -46.36 -0.67
N GLU A 360 -11.46 -46.71 -0.22
CA GLU A 360 -10.50 -47.51 -0.97
C GLU A 360 -10.23 -48.89 -0.34
N LEU A 361 -10.58 -49.09 0.94
CA LEU A 361 -10.37 -50.36 1.64
C LEU A 361 -11.66 -51.20 1.76
N PRO A 362 -11.55 -52.55 1.88
CA PRO A 362 -12.68 -53.45 2.10
C PRO A 362 -13.46 -53.10 3.38
N ASP A 363 -14.76 -53.41 3.39
CA ASP A 363 -15.61 -53.24 4.58
C ASP A 363 -15.22 -54.09 5.79
N SER A 364 -14.32 -55.07 5.61
CA SER A 364 -13.72 -55.84 6.72
C SER A 364 -12.76 -55.03 7.57
N VAL A 365 -12.08 -54.04 6.99
CA VAL A 365 -11.16 -53.17 7.69
C VAL A 365 -11.94 -52.13 8.48
N LYS A 366 -11.98 -52.25 9.79
CA LYS A 366 -12.80 -51.44 10.69
C LYS A 366 -12.04 -50.37 11.43
N THR A 367 -10.73 -50.51 11.53
CA THR A 367 -9.89 -49.59 12.33
C THR A 367 -8.78 -49.05 11.46
N TYR A 368 -8.62 -47.74 11.49
CA TYR A 368 -7.54 -47.07 10.79
C TYR A 368 -6.63 -46.39 11.79
N HIS A 369 -5.32 -46.60 11.66
CA HIS A 369 -4.28 -45.89 12.42
C HIS A 369 -3.56 -44.93 11.49
N VAL A 370 -3.47 -43.69 11.90
CA VAL A 370 -2.71 -42.66 11.19
C VAL A 370 -1.53 -42.25 12.07
N VAL A 371 -0.33 -42.61 11.61
CA VAL A 371 0.93 -42.29 12.32
C VAL A 371 1.63 -41.15 11.63
N ASP A 372 1.60 -39.97 12.25
CA ASP A 372 2.36 -38.80 11.76
C ASP A 372 3.85 -39.02 12.03
N ASN A 373 4.63 -39.08 10.96
CA ASN A 373 6.04 -39.41 11.00
C ASN A 373 6.85 -38.21 10.47
N ARG A 374 7.66 -37.59 11.32
CA ARG A 374 8.56 -36.49 10.91
C ARG A 374 10.00 -36.94 11.06
N ALA A 375 10.76 -36.80 9.97
CA ALA A 375 12.17 -37.20 9.90
C ALA A 375 12.43 -38.66 10.34
N GLY A 376 11.47 -39.57 10.05
CA GLY A 376 11.60 -41.00 10.39
C GLY A 376 11.20 -41.34 11.83
N LEU A 377 10.72 -40.38 12.63
CA LEU A 377 10.27 -40.60 14.00
C LEU A 377 8.73 -40.50 14.09
N PRO A 378 8.03 -41.54 14.57
CA PRO A 378 6.59 -41.48 14.80
C PRO A 378 6.32 -40.50 15.97
N LEU A 379 5.50 -39.46 15.71
CA LEU A 379 5.15 -38.47 16.72
C LEU A 379 3.79 -38.68 17.35
N VAL A 380 2.80 -39.06 16.54
CA VAL A 380 1.40 -39.23 16.98
C VAL A 380 0.82 -40.41 16.24
N ASP A 381 0.14 -41.30 16.97
CA ASP A 381 -0.71 -42.38 16.44
C ASP A 381 -2.17 -42.03 16.76
N THR A 382 -2.97 -41.85 15.75
CA THR A 382 -4.40 -41.53 15.89
C THR A 382 -5.21 -42.69 15.33
N GLN A 383 -6.05 -43.26 16.16
CA GLN A 383 -7.01 -44.30 15.76
C GLN A 383 -8.33 -43.67 15.32
N ILE A 384 -8.87 -44.12 14.19
CA ILE A 384 -10.15 -43.70 13.61
C ILE A 384 -11.06 -44.93 13.50
#